data_26d00470402c66d2894145e028e968a2
#
_entry.id   26d00470402c66d2894145e028e968a2
#
_cell.length_a   1.000
_cell.length_b   1.000
_cell.length_c   1.000
_cell.angle_alpha   90.00
_cell.angle_beta   90.00
_cell.angle_gamma   90.00
#
_symmetry.space_group_name_H-M   'P 1'
#
loop_
_entity.id
_entity.type
_entity.pdbx_description
1 polymer ?
#
loop_
_entity_poly.entity_id
_entity_poly.type
_entity_poly.pdbx_seq_one_letter_code
_entity_poly.pdbx_strand_id
1 'polypeptide(L)'
;IKLNRDIVVIDDLQEFQEDEDLQKLNEIIRDNPQKKFVLLPRGVAPGVFRAFQYTGDMIVIGVRDFLFDRDDIRQMLFKYNIKLTDSEINEMLKESIGYPLGVAATLQCINHADGQRVYNSDIIKEVYHEVFLYFEAAIYHRFDFPIRRLLLELASFDNFDYELARMVSGDPNTGELLDWIQ
;
A
#
# COMPACT_ATOMS: atom_id res chain seq x y z
N ILE A 1 -17.78 -20.77 16.20
CA ILE A 1 -17.52 -19.37 16.63
C ILE A 1 -18.83 -18.60 16.56
N LYS A 2 -19.25 -17.96 17.67
CA LYS A 2 -20.48 -17.16 17.71
C LYS A 2 -20.13 -15.72 17.33
N LEU A 3 -20.41 -15.34 16.08
CA LEU A 3 -20.17 -14.00 15.58
C LEU A 3 -21.35 -13.08 15.95
N ASN A 4 -21.12 -12.11 16.81
CA ASN A 4 -22.20 -11.23 17.36
C ASN A 4 -22.38 -9.93 16.57
N ARG A 5 -21.63 -9.71 15.48
CA ARG A 5 -21.68 -8.49 14.65
C ARG A 5 -22.06 -8.85 13.22
N ASP A 6 -22.66 -7.90 12.52
CA ASP A 6 -23.05 -8.05 11.11
C ASP A 6 -21.87 -7.87 10.16
N ILE A 7 -20.84 -7.15 10.59
CA ILE A 7 -19.58 -6.95 9.84
C ILE A 7 -18.46 -7.57 10.66
N VAL A 8 -17.66 -8.40 10.02
CA VAL A 8 -16.47 -9.05 10.58
C VAL A 8 -15.28 -8.63 9.74
N VAL A 9 -14.30 -8.01 10.38
CA VAL A 9 -13.04 -7.61 9.74
C VAL A 9 -11.95 -8.56 10.21
N ILE A 10 -11.18 -9.10 9.26
CA ILE A 10 -10.01 -9.93 9.52
C ILE A 10 -8.83 -9.23 8.88
N ASP A 11 -7.98 -8.69 9.73
CA ASP A 11 -6.76 -8.00 9.35
C ASP A 11 -5.57 -8.96 9.36
N ASP A 12 -4.51 -8.58 8.65
CA ASP A 12 -3.27 -9.34 8.55
C ASP A 12 -3.52 -10.82 8.15
N LEU A 13 -4.33 -11.04 7.12
CA LEU A 13 -4.72 -12.39 6.67
C LEU A 13 -3.52 -13.27 6.29
N GLN A 14 -2.36 -12.70 5.97
CA GLN A 14 -1.10 -13.40 5.71
C GLN A 14 -0.52 -14.10 6.94
N GLU A 15 -0.98 -13.78 8.15
CA GLU A 15 -0.59 -14.48 9.38
C GLU A 15 -1.20 -15.90 9.48
N PHE A 16 -2.19 -16.20 8.64
CA PHE A 16 -2.72 -17.54 8.48
C PHE A 16 -1.76 -18.37 7.61
N GLN A 17 -0.75 -18.95 8.22
CA GLN A 17 0.31 -19.70 7.52
C GLN A 17 -0.13 -21.10 7.07
N GLU A 18 -1.15 -21.67 7.71
CA GLU A 18 -1.63 -23.02 7.40
C GLU A 18 -2.87 -22.98 6.51
N ASP A 19 -2.83 -23.77 5.44
CA ASP A 19 -3.99 -23.93 4.53
C ASP A 19 -5.25 -24.38 5.28
N GLU A 20 -5.09 -25.15 6.37
CA GLU A 20 -6.21 -25.63 7.20
C GLU A 20 -6.95 -24.48 7.87
N ASP A 21 -6.27 -23.44 8.34
CA ASP A 21 -6.91 -22.28 8.98
C ASP A 21 -7.63 -21.41 7.95
N LEU A 22 -7.08 -21.25 6.76
CA LEU A 22 -7.75 -20.58 5.64
C LEU A 22 -8.98 -21.35 5.19
N GLN A 23 -8.95 -22.69 5.19
CA GLN A 23 -10.13 -23.53 4.90
C GLN A 23 -11.21 -23.35 5.98
N LYS A 24 -10.85 -23.38 7.26
CA LYS A 24 -11.78 -23.13 8.37
C LYS A 24 -12.44 -21.74 8.25
N LEU A 25 -11.66 -20.72 7.89
CA LEU A 25 -12.19 -19.39 7.67
C LEU A 25 -13.18 -19.35 6.50
N ASN A 26 -12.86 -20.04 5.40
CA ASN A 26 -13.77 -20.17 4.25
C ASN A 26 -15.09 -20.84 4.65
N GLU A 27 -15.06 -21.89 5.46
CA GLU A 27 -16.26 -22.55 5.99
C GLU A 27 -17.07 -21.58 6.87
N ILE A 28 -16.42 -20.85 7.78
CA ILE A 28 -17.08 -19.84 8.63
C ILE A 28 -17.80 -18.78 7.78
N ILE A 29 -17.18 -18.32 6.71
CA ILE A 29 -17.79 -17.34 5.80
C ILE A 29 -19.04 -17.95 5.13
N ARG A 30 -18.93 -19.16 4.61
CA ARG A 30 -20.05 -19.88 3.95
C ARG A 30 -21.23 -20.15 4.88
N ASP A 31 -20.94 -20.48 6.15
CA ASP A 31 -21.97 -20.78 7.15
C ASP A 31 -22.68 -19.52 7.68
N ASN A 32 -22.18 -18.32 7.34
CA ASN A 32 -22.73 -17.05 7.78
C ASN A 32 -23.04 -16.09 6.61
N PRO A 33 -23.86 -16.48 5.64
CA PRO A 33 -24.12 -15.72 4.42
C PRO A 33 -24.82 -14.37 4.68
N GLN A 34 -25.43 -14.18 5.85
CA GLN A 34 -26.08 -12.95 6.28
C GLN A 34 -25.09 -11.90 6.78
N LYS A 35 -23.80 -12.25 6.97
CA LYS A 35 -22.76 -11.36 7.49
C LYS A 35 -21.87 -10.85 6.38
N LYS A 36 -21.30 -9.68 6.58
CA LYS A 36 -20.28 -9.10 5.70
C LYS A 36 -18.90 -9.36 6.28
N PHE A 37 -18.05 -9.96 5.49
CA PHE A 37 -16.65 -10.18 5.84
C PHE A 37 -15.77 -9.22 5.05
N VAL A 38 -14.82 -8.59 5.72
CA VAL A 38 -13.77 -7.76 5.12
C VAL A 38 -12.45 -8.45 5.44
N LEU A 39 -11.78 -8.93 4.40
CA LEU A 39 -10.50 -9.63 4.52
C LEU A 39 -9.40 -8.68 4.04
N LEU A 40 -8.39 -8.46 4.86
CA LEU A 40 -7.28 -7.52 4.58
C LEU A 40 -5.96 -8.30 4.49
N PRO A 41 -5.61 -8.88 3.34
CA PRO A 41 -4.31 -9.48 3.12
C PRO A 41 -3.27 -8.42 2.76
N ARG A 42 -2.00 -8.67 3.08
CA ARG A 42 -0.88 -8.01 2.42
C ARG A 42 -0.56 -8.79 1.15
N GLY A 43 -0.82 -8.21 -0.01
CA GLY A 43 -0.59 -8.86 -1.30
C GLY A 43 -1.83 -9.52 -1.89
N VAL A 44 -1.66 -10.67 -2.55
CA VAL A 44 -2.73 -11.35 -3.27
C VAL A 44 -3.64 -12.12 -2.32
N ALA A 45 -4.96 -12.01 -2.52
CA ALA A 45 -5.93 -12.76 -1.73
C ALA A 45 -5.71 -14.29 -1.91
N PRO A 46 -5.76 -15.08 -0.80
CA PRO A 46 -5.59 -16.52 -0.85
C PRO A 46 -6.54 -17.21 -1.81
N GLY A 47 -6.03 -18.22 -2.53
CA GLY A 47 -6.77 -18.92 -3.58
C GLY A 47 -8.06 -19.61 -3.12
N VAL A 48 -8.15 -19.94 -1.82
CA VAL A 48 -9.33 -20.56 -1.20
C VAL A 48 -10.59 -19.70 -1.34
N PHE A 49 -10.47 -18.39 -1.46
CA PHE A 49 -11.60 -17.46 -1.59
C PHE A 49 -12.03 -17.20 -3.04
N ARG A 50 -11.30 -17.72 -4.05
CA ARG A 50 -11.62 -17.48 -5.47
C ARG A 50 -13.05 -17.91 -5.87
N ALA A 51 -13.58 -18.94 -5.21
CA ALA A 51 -14.95 -19.38 -5.48
C ALA A 51 -15.98 -18.27 -5.27
N PHE A 52 -15.85 -17.47 -4.20
CA PHE A 52 -16.72 -16.33 -3.92
C PHE A 52 -16.60 -15.23 -4.98
N GLN A 53 -15.41 -15.03 -5.54
CA GLN A 53 -15.19 -14.05 -6.62
C GLN A 53 -15.91 -14.49 -7.90
N TYR A 54 -15.86 -15.78 -8.24
CA TYR A 54 -16.55 -16.30 -9.44
C TYR A 54 -18.08 -16.35 -9.30
N THR A 55 -18.59 -16.49 -8.08
CA THR A 55 -20.04 -16.44 -7.82
C THR A 55 -20.58 -15.02 -7.67
N GLY A 56 -19.72 -14.02 -7.61
CA GLY A 56 -20.09 -12.61 -7.37
C GLY A 56 -20.37 -12.26 -5.90
N ASP A 57 -20.05 -13.18 -4.98
CA ASP A 57 -20.23 -12.98 -3.54
C ASP A 57 -19.07 -12.25 -2.88
N MET A 58 -17.97 -11.98 -3.64
CA MET A 58 -16.80 -11.27 -3.18
C MET A 58 -16.40 -10.17 -4.17
N ILE A 59 -16.12 -8.98 -3.63
CA ILE A 59 -15.50 -7.87 -4.36
C ILE A 59 -14.05 -7.79 -3.89
N VAL A 60 -13.13 -7.73 -4.84
CA VAL A 60 -11.71 -7.49 -4.57
C VAL A 60 -11.42 -6.03 -4.84
N ILE A 61 -10.93 -5.33 -3.80
CA ILE A 61 -10.48 -3.94 -3.89
C ILE A 61 -8.94 -3.98 -3.93
N GLY A 62 -8.37 -3.58 -5.04
CA GLY A 62 -6.93 -3.59 -5.26
C GLY A 62 -6.31 -2.20 -5.16
N VAL A 63 -4.99 -2.14 -5.31
CA VAL A 63 -4.23 -0.87 -5.22
C VAL A 63 -4.80 0.21 -6.15
N ARG A 64 -5.23 -0.18 -7.36
CA ARG A 64 -5.77 0.78 -8.35
C ARG A 64 -7.06 1.46 -7.90
N ASP A 65 -7.86 0.79 -7.05
CA ASP A 65 -9.11 1.34 -6.53
C ASP A 65 -8.88 2.40 -5.44
N PHE A 66 -7.66 2.47 -4.91
CA PHE A 66 -7.24 3.47 -3.92
C PHE A 66 -6.46 4.63 -4.52
N LEU A 67 -6.08 4.56 -5.80
CA LEU A 67 -5.38 5.68 -6.43
C LEU A 67 -6.34 6.85 -6.63
N PHE A 68 -5.91 8.03 -6.22
CA PHE A 68 -6.65 9.26 -6.44
C PHE A 68 -6.59 9.65 -7.91
N ASP A 69 -7.74 10.01 -8.44
CA ASP A 69 -7.85 10.63 -9.73
C ASP A 69 -7.82 12.18 -9.61
N ARG A 70 -8.01 12.85 -10.75
CA ARG A 70 -8.01 14.31 -10.80
C ARG A 70 -9.15 14.95 -10.00
N ASP A 71 -10.30 14.30 -9.98
CA ASP A 71 -11.48 14.84 -9.29
C ASP A 71 -11.37 14.61 -7.79
N ASP A 72 -10.78 13.50 -7.36
CA ASP A 72 -10.43 13.25 -5.95
C ASP A 72 -9.46 14.31 -5.42
N ILE A 73 -8.40 14.62 -6.20
CA ILE A 73 -7.44 15.68 -5.83
C ILE A 73 -8.14 17.02 -5.73
N ARG A 74 -9.03 17.38 -6.66
CA ARG A 74 -9.80 18.62 -6.59
C ARG A 74 -10.67 18.70 -5.34
N GLN A 75 -11.33 17.61 -4.96
CA GLN A 75 -12.14 17.57 -3.74
C GLN A 75 -11.27 17.78 -2.49
N MET A 76 -10.08 17.17 -2.46
CA MET A 76 -9.13 17.37 -1.35
C MET A 76 -8.63 18.81 -1.29
N LEU A 77 -8.22 19.40 -2.43
CA LEU A 77 -7.79 20.79 -2.51
C LEU A 77 -8.88 21.74 -2.00
N PHE A 78 -10.12 21.50 -2.39
CA PHE A 78 -11.27 22.27 -1.89
C PHE A 78 -11.43 22.16 -0.37
N LYS A 79 -11.35 20.94 0.16
CA LYS A 79 -11.44 20.68 1.61
C LYS A 79 -10.36 21.40 2.42
N TYR A 80 -9.15 21.48 1.89
CA TYR A 80 -8.00 22.15 2.53
C TYR A 80 -7.86 23.62 2.16
N ASN A 81 -8.80 24.18 1.38
CA ASN A 81 -8.76 25.55 0.87
C ASN A 81 -7.46 25.90 0.12
N ILE A 82 -6.92 24.94 -0.62
CA ILE A 82 -5.73 25.09 -1.45
C ILE A 82 -6.18 25.32 -2.90
N LYS A 83 -5.54 26.29 -3.56
CA LYS A 83 -5.82 26.63 -4.96
C LYS A 83 -4.64 26.25 -5.83
N LEU A 84 -4.83 25.24 -6.68
CA LEU A 84 -3.91 24.88 -7.74
C LEU A 84 -4.58 25.01 -9.09
N THR A 85 -3.79 25.34 -10.10
CA THR A 85 -4.21 25.32 -11.49
C THR A 85 -4.36 23.88 -11.99
N ASP A 86 -5.07 23.71 -13.10
CA ASP A 86 -5.21 22.40 -13.72
C ASP A 86 -3.87 21.78 -14.16
N SER A 87 -2.88 22.61 -14.51
CA SER A 87 -1.53 22.17 -14.84
C SER A 87 -0.79 21.61 -13.61
N GLU A 88 -0.89 22.31 -12.47
CA GLU A 88 -0.28 21.88 -11.21
C GLU A 88 -0.94 20.60 -10.69
N ILE A 89 -2.26 20.45 -10.82
CA ILE A 89 -2.97 19.21 -10.46
C ILE A 89 -2.48 18.04 -11.32
N ASN A 90 -2.28 18.26 -12.62
CA ASN A 90 -1.77 17.20 -13.50
C ASN A 90 -0.33 16.82 -13.16
N GLU A 91 0.51 17.78 -12.82
CA GLU A 91 1.88 17.53 -12.38
C GLU A 91 1.90 16.78 -11.04
N MET A 92 1.12 17.20 -10.07
CA MET A 92 0.92 16.51 -8.79
C MET A 92 0.46 15.05 -8.98
N LEU A 93 -0.49 14.82 -9.89
CA LEU A 93 -0.98 13.49 -10.22
C LEU A 93 0.11 12.63 -10.88
N LYS A 94 0.92 13.23 -11.76
CA LYS A 94 2.04 12.56 -12.42
C LYS A 94 3.12 12.15 -11.41
N GLU A 95 3.51 13.05 -10.50
CA GLU A 95 4.55 12.81 -9.49
C GLU A 95 4.10 11.80 -8.43
N SER A 96 2.84 11.89 -7.96
CA SER A 96 2.29 10.97 -6.95
C SER A 96 1.79 9.64 -7.54
N ILE A 97 1.59 9.56 -8.86
CA ILE A 97 0.88 8.46 -9.55
C ILE A 97 -0.52 8.22 -8.92
N GLY A 98 -1.09 9.26 -8.31
CA GLY A 98 -2.35 9.16 -7.55
C GLY A 98 -2.21 8.44 -6.21
N TYR A 99 -1.00 8.08 -5.77
CA TYR A 99 -0.81 7.34 -4.52
C TYR A 99 -1.18 8.21 -3.31
N PRO A 100 -2.08 7.74 -2.41
CA PRO A 100 -2.63 8.56 -1.32
C PRO A 100 -1.59 9.23 -0.43
N LEU A 101 -0.49 8.53 -0.11
CA LEU A 101 0.58 9.09 0.71
C LEU A 101 1.27 10.26 0.00
N GLY A 102 1.59 10.12 -1.29
CA GLY A 102 2.21 11.19 -2.08
C GLY A 102 1.31 12.42 -2.20
N VAL A 103 0.01 12.20 -2.44
CA VAL A 103 -1.00 13.27 -2.47
C VAL A 103 -1.10 13.96 -1.10
N ALA A 104 -1.20 13.20 0.00
CA ALA A 104 -1.30 13.75 1.35
C ALA A 104 -0.05 14.53 1.75
N ALA A 105 1.15 14.01 1.48
CA ALA A 105 2.40 14.71 1.73
C ALA A 105 2.48 16.04 0.95
N THR A 106 2.08 16.02 -0.33
CA THR A 106 2.03 17.24 -1.15
C THR A 106 1.10 18.29 -0.54
N LEU A 107 -0.11 17.90 -0.11
CA LEU A 107 -1.05 18.81 0.53
C LEU A 107 -0.50 19.37 1.85
N GLN A 108 0.22 18.57 2.63
CA GLN A 108 0.88 19.03 3.85
C GLN A 108 1.97 20.06 3.56
N CYS A 109 2.87 19.78 2.62
CA CYS A 109 3.95 20.70 2.25
C CYS A 109 3.39 22.05 1.74
N ILE A 110 2.30 22.04 0.96
CA ILE A 110 1.65 23.27 0.50
C ILE A 110 0.98 24.01 1.66
N ASN A 111 0.30 23.29 2.55
CA ASN A 111 -0.48 23.90 3.64
C ASN A 111 0.40 24.52 4.74
N HIS A 112 1.57 23.93 5.02
CA HIS A 112 2.54 24.45 5.99
C HIS A 112 3.16 25.79 5.59
N ALA A 113 2.95 26.23 4.39
CA ALA A 113 3.57 27.38 3.79
C ALA A 113 2.69 28.64 3.71
N ASP A 114 2.02 29.02 4.76
CA ASP A 114 1.24 30.28 4.87
C ASP A 114 0.33 30.60 3.67
N GLY A 115 -0.19 29.58 3.00
CA GLY A 115 -1.26 29.69 1.99
C GLY A 115 -0.87 30.32 0.64
N GLN A 116 0.41 30.59 0.38
CA GLN A 116 0.89 31.24 -0.86
C GLN A 116 1.89 30.43 -1.68
N ARG A 117 2.17 29.17 -1.32
CA ARG A 117 3.10 28.38 -2.14
C ARG A 117 2.46 27.90 -3.43
N VAL A 118 3.11 28.25 -4.52
CA VAL A 118 2.89 27.68 -5.84
C VAL A 118 3.48 26.28 -5.85
N TYR A 119 2.74 25.32 -6.38
CA TYR A 119 3.28 23.97 -6.61
C TYR A 119 4.43 24.05 -7.61
N ASN A 120 5.63 23.75 -7.18
CA ASN A 120 6.85 23.89 -7.95
C ASN A 120 7.88 22.81 -7.58
N SER A 121 9.04 22.84 -8.22
CA SER A 121 10.11 21.87 -7.99
C SER A 121 10.62 21.80 -6.54
N ASP A 122 10.50 22.87 -5.77
CA ASP A 122 10.95 22.87 -4.38
C ASP A 122 9.96 22.17 -3.48
N ILE A 123 8.66 22.34 -3.73
CA ILE A 123 7.60 21.54 -3.08
C ILE A 123 7.79 20.06 -3.40
N ILE A 124 8.03 19.71 -4.65
CA ILE A 124 8.27 18.31 -5.06
C ILE A 124 9.44 17.70 -4.29
N LYS A 125 10.56 18.40 -4.15
CA LYS A 125 11.70 17.93 -3.36
C LYS A 125 11.37 17.76 -1.87
N GLU A 126 10.61 18.70 -1.30
CA GLU A 126 10.14 18.63 0.08
C GLU A 126 9.24 17.41 0.29
N VAL A 127 8.30 17.15 -0.64
CA VAL A 127 7.44 15.97 -0.62
C VAL A 127 8.24 14.68 -0.66
N TYR A 128 9.23 14.57 -1.56
CA TYR A 128 10.10 13.39 -1.62
C TYR A 128 10.85 13.19 -0.30
N HIS A 129 11.33 14.27 0.32
CA HIS A 129 12.00 14.19 1.61
C HIS A 129 11.06 13.71 2.72
N GLU A 130 9.85 14.26 2.83
CA GLU A 130 8.85 13.85 3.82
C GLU A 130 8.41 12.39 3.63
N VAL A 131 8.17 11.98 2.39
CA VAL A 131 7.83 10.59 2.07
C VAL A 131 8.98 9.65 2.42
N PHE A 132 10.22 10.05 2.12
CA PHE A 132 11.42 9.28 2.50
C PHE A 132 11.52 9.12 4.01
N LEU A 133 11.39 10.19 4.79
CA LEU A 133 11.44 10.14 6.26
C LEU A 133 10.33 9.23 6.82
N TYR A 134 9.14 9.28 6.23
CA TYR A 134 8.06 8.38 6.62
C TYR A 134 8.43 6.91 6.38
N PHE A 135 8.91 6.56 5.18
CA PHE A 135 9.32 5.18 4.87
C PHE A 135 10.50 4.72 5.72
N GLU A 136 11.46 5.59 5.98
CA GLU A 136 12.57 5.29 6.86
C GLU A 136 12.10 4.92 8.27
N ALA A 137 11.25 5.77 8.87
CA ALA A 137 10.76 5.56 10.23
C ALA A 137 9.72 4.43 10.35
N ALA A 138 8.77 4.37 9.42
CA ALA A 138 7.62 3.47 9.51
C ALA A 138 7.90 2.06 9.00
N ILE A 139 8.86 1.89 8.10
CA ILE A 139 9.11 0.64 7.39
C ILE A 139 10.56 0.18 7.57
N TYR A 140 11.54 0.96 7.06
CA TYR A 140 12.93 0.54 6.99
C TYR A 140 13.53 0.16 8.35
N HIS A 141 13.29 0.96 9.38
CA HIS A 141 13.81 0.69 10.72
C HIS A 141 13.14 -0.49 11.44
N ARG A 142 12.03 -1.02 10.91
CA ARG A 142 11.39 -2.22 11.46
C ARG A 142 12.04 -3.51 10.98
N PHE A 143 12.80 -3.44 9.91
CA PHE A 143 13.51 -4.60 9.39
C PHE A 143 14.79 -4.86 10.16
N ASP A 144 15.15 -6.13 10.27
CA ASP A 144 16.43 -6.57 10.80
C ASP A 144 17.59 -6.18 9.86
N PHE A 145 18.80 -6.16 10.40
CA PHE A 145 19.98 -5.72 9.67
C PHE A 145 20.20 -6.43 8.31
N PRO A 146 20.05 -7.77 8.19
CA PRO A 146 20.22 -8.45 6.91
C PRO A 146 19.26 -7.94 5.82
N ILE A 147 17.98 -7.72 6.18
CA ILE A 147 16.97 -7.20 5.25
C ILE A 147 17.29 -5.76 4.87
N ARG A 148 17.62 -4.90 5.84
CA ARG A 148 18.01 -3.51 5.56
C ARG A 148 19.19 -3.40 4.61
N ARG A 149 20.19 -4.28 4.81
CA ARG A 149 21.35 -4.36 3.94
C ARG A 149 20.95 -4.77 2.53
N LEU A 150 20.13 -5.82 2.38
CA LEU A 150 19.63 -6.29 1.08
C LEU A 150 18.87 -5.18 0.34
N LEU A 151 17.97 -4.47 1.04
CA LEU A 151 17.21 -3.36 0.46
C LEU A 151 18.12 -2.25 -0.07
N LEU A 152 19.21 -1.91 0.66
CA LEU A 152 20.18 -0.91 0.20
C LEU A 152 20.97 -1.39 -1.01
N GLU A 153 21.38 -2.65 -1.04
CA GLU A 153 22.10 -3.25 -2.16
C GLU A 153 21.24 -3.28 -3.42
N LEU A 154 19.93 -3.51 -3.29
CA LEU A 154 18.97 -3.55 -4.39
C LEU A 154 18.44 -2.16 -4.80
N ALA A 155 18.63 -1.13 -4.00
CA ALA A 155 18.08 0.21 -4.24
C ALA A 155 18.54 0.88 -5.54
N SER A 156 19.62 0.38 -6.17
CA SER A 156 20.14 0.88 -7.44
C SER A 156 19.43 0.29 -8.68
N PHE A 157 18.50 -0.63 -8.46
CA PHE A 157 17.79 -1.35 -9.53
C PHE A 157 16.30 -0.99 -9.51
N ASP A 158 15.76 -0.57 -10.65
CA ASP A 158 14.31 -0.32 -10.77
C ASP A 158 13.48 -1.60 -10.67
N ASN A 159 14.03 -2.72 -11.13
CA ASN A 159 13.43 -4.03 -11.08
C ASN A 159 14.52 -5.08 -10.85
N PHE A 160 14.20 -6.11 -10.10
CA PHE A 160 15.10 -7.23 -9.86
C PHE A 160 14.30 -8.53 -9.72
N ASP A 161 14.95 -9.65 -10.06
CA ASP A 161 14.50 -11.00 -9.77
C ASP A 161 15.35 -11.65 -8.68
N TYR A 162 14.99 -12.86 -8.30
CA TYR A 162 15.73 -13.62 -7.27
C TYR A 162 17.19 -13.86 -7.65
N GLU A 163 17.49 -14.09 -8.94
CA GLU A 163 18.83 -14.38 -9.40
C GLU A 163 19.73 -13.13 -9.28
N LEU A 164 19.25 -11.99 -9.74
CA LEU A 164 19.94 -10.70 -9.61
C LEU A 164 20.16 -10.35 -8.13
N ALA A 165 19.13 -10.50 -7.30
CA ALA A 165 19.22 -10.19 -5.88
C ALA A 165 20.29 -11.07 -5.18
N ARG A 166 20.36 -12.36 -5.47
CA ARG A 166 21.39 -13.27 -4.95
C ARG A 166 22.79 -12.90 -5.43
N MET A 167 22.91 -12.49 -6.70
CA MET A 167 24.20 -12.10 -7.28
C MET A 167 24.72 -10.82 -6.64
N VAL A 168 23.86 -9.85 -6.39
CA VAL A 168 24.21 -8.54 -5.81
C VAL A 168 24.54 -8.66 -4.32
N SER A 169 23.71 -9.37 -3.55
CA SER A 169 23.89 -9.52 -2.10
C SER A 169 25.04 -10.46 -1.74
N GLY A 170 25.33 -11.46 -2.60
CA GLY A 170 26.26 -12.53 -2.29
C GLY A 170 25.82 -13.42 -1.11
N ASP A 171 24.60 -13.24 -0.60
CA ASP A 171 24.06 -13.99 0.54
C ASP A 171 23.25 -15.22 0.04
N PRO A 172 23.59 -16.45 0.47
CA PRO A 172 22.84 -17.63 0.09
C PRO A 172 21.38 -17.62 0.58
N ASN A 173 21.07 -16.85 1.64
CA ASN A 173 19.73 -16.77 2.23
C ASN A 173 18.88 -15.66 1.59
N THR A 174 19.35 -14.99 0.54
CA THR A 174 18.62 -13.90 -0.13
C THR A 174 17.20 -14.27 -0.51
N GLY A 175 16.95 -15.52 -0.94
CA GLY A 175 15.61 -15.99 -1.27
C GLY A 175 14.66 -15.92 -0.08
N GLU A 176 15.07 -16.42 1.07
CA GLU A 176 14.26 -16.38 2.31
C GLU A 176 14.01 -14.94 2.78
N LEU A 177 15.02 -14.06 2.64
CA LEU A 177 14.86 -12.64 2.98
C LEU A 177 13.85 -11.93 2.07
N LEU A 178 13.84 -12.26 0.77
CA LEU A 178 12.88 -11.69 -0.18
C LEU A 178 11.46 -12.22 0.06
N ASP A 179 11.31 -13.53 0.34
CA ASP A 179 10.02 -14.13 0.68
C ASP A 179 9.41 -13.50 1.94
N TRP A 180 10.27 -13.10 2.88
CA TRP A 180 9.82 -12.43 4.11
C TRP A 180 9.36 -10.97 3.88
N ILE A 181 9.88 -10.28 2.85
CA ILE A 181 9.51 -8.89 2.52
C ILE A 181 8.20 -8.82 1.71
N GLN A 182 7.86 -9.89 0.97
CA GLN A 182 6.64 -9.97 0.17
C GLN A 182 5.39 -10.20 1.02
#